data_c8fadd324347d7647c19411719a2c499
#
_entry.id   c8fadd324347d7647c19411719a2c499
#
_cell.length_a   1.000
_cell.length_b   1.000
_cell.length_c   1.000
_cell.angle_alpha   90.00
_cell.angle_beta   90.00
_cell.angle_gamma   90.00
#
_symmetry.space_group_name_H-M   'P 1'
#
loop_
_entity.id
_entity.type
_entity.pdbx_description
1 polymer ?
#
loop_
_entity_poly.entity_id
_entity_poly.type
_entity_poly.pdbx_seq_one_letter_code
_entity_poly.pdbx_strand_id
1 'polypeptide(L)'
;VNWSLPRERQLVLGRQVMYDGLWERLPGMCWTFVPLTQYHGGGAAATLEPLKDHIPDYKAHMIQNYGAGVQACYRGPRLYDTPETKAAVVEVIDWYKKYRTILNSELIHLRRADGRDWDGFMHVDPEGKEKGFALLFNPTDKAITRTIRLPLYYTGISDVAKIREKENAPVTYKLNRDYTVDIKVTIPARGNTWLVVEK
;
A
#
# COMPACT_ATOMS: atom_id res chain seq x y z
N VAL A 1 8.05 13.82 -4.03
CA VAL A 1 9.41 13.25 -4.03
C VAL A 1 10.40 14.31 -3.56
N ASN A 2 11.25 13.96 -2.61
CA ASN A 2 12.39 14.79 -2.18
C ASN A 2 13.68 14.09 -2.62
N TRP A 3 14.31 14.61 -3.65
CA TRP A 3 15.48 14.01 -4.32
C TRP A 3 16.74 13.92 -3.44
N SER A 4 16.77 14.61 -2.31
CA SER A 4 17.88 14.53 -1.34
C SER A 4 17.77 13.37 -0.35
N LEU A 5 16.63 12.68 -0.31
CA LEU A 5 16.40 11.57 0.60
C LEU A 5 16.73 10.21 -0.04
N PRO A 6 17.23 9.25 0.72
CA PRO A 6 17.45 7.89 0.23
C PRO A 6 16.12 7.17 -0.08
N ARG A 7 16.18 6.05 -0.83
CA ARG A 7 15.01 5.32 -1.39
C ARG A 7 13.97 4.95 -0.34
N GLU A 8 14.39 4.39 0.78
CA GLU A 8 13.48 3.99 1.86
C GLU A 8 12.73 5.17 2.48
N ARG A 9 13.36 6.35 2.51
CA ARG A 9 12.72 7.59 2.99
C ARG A 9 11.76 8.17 1.97
N GLN A 10 12.02 7.99 0.69
CA GLN A 10 11.08 8.38 -0.38
C GLN A 10 9.76 7.63 -0.27
N LEU A 11 9.80 6.33 0.09
CA LEU A 11 8.59 5.53 0.31
C LEU A 11 7.75 6.08 1.48
N VAL A 12 8.39 6.37 2.61
CA VAL A 12 7.70 6.96 3.78
C VAL A 12 7.10 8.32 3.42
N LEU A 13 7.89 9.20 2.78
CA LEU A 13 7.41 10.52 2.35
C LEU A 13 6.25 10.41 1.36
N GLY A 14 6.32 9.47 0.42
CA GLY A 14 5.25 9.21 -0.53
C GLY A 14 3.93 8.88 0.18
N ARG A 15 3.96 8.01 1.19
CA ARG A 15 2.78 7.68 1.99
C ARG A 15 2.29 8.82 2.87
N GLN A 16 3.18 9.67 3.38
CA GLN A 16 2.78 10.91 4.08
C GLN A 16 2.02 11.85 3.15
N VAL A 17 2.55 12.09 1.95
CA VAL A 17 1.91 12.96 0.94
C VAL A 17 0.56 12.40 0.51
N MET A 18 0.46 11.08 0.32
CA MET A 18 -0.83 10.43 0.02
C MET A 18 -1.81 10.57 1.18
N TYR A 19 -1.38 10.34 2.40
CA TYR A 19 -2.22 10.53 3.59
C TYR A 19 -2.78 11.95 3.64
N ASP A 20 -1.92 12.96 3.55
CA ASP A 20 -2.32 14.36 3.63
C ASP A 20 -3.24 14.76 2.44
N GLY A 21 -2.95 14.26 1.22
CA GLY A 21 -3.74 14.56 0.03
C GLY A 21 -5.12 13.88 0.00
N LEU A 22 -5.22 12.68 0.53
CA LEU A 22 -6.46 11.88 0.52
C LEU A 22 -7.47 12.26 1.63
N TRP A 23 -7.12 13.20 2.52
CA TRP A 23 -8.10 13.81 3.42
C TRP A 23 -9.11 14.70 2.70
N GLU A 24 -8.72 15.31 1.59
CA GLU A 24 -9.53 16.29 0.87
C GLU A 24 -9.98 15.78 -0.50
N ARG A 25 -9.46 14.66 -0.97
CA ARG A 25 -9.66 14.17 -2.34
C ARG A 25 -9.87 12.67 -2.39
N LEU A 26 -10.64 12.23 -3.38
CA LEU A 26 -10.75 10.81 -3.71
C LEU A 26 -9.43 10.27 -4.29
N PRO A 27 -9.11 8.99 -4.08
CA PRO A 27 -7.89 8.39 -4.59
C PRO A 27 -7.64 8.63 -6.09
N GLY A 28 -8.63 8.44 -6.93
CA GLY A 28 -8.53 8.65 -8.38
C GLY A 28 -8.22 10.08 -8.82
N MET A 29 -8.33 11.07 -7.93
CA MET A 29 -7.98 12.48 -8.18
C MET A 29 -6.51 12.77 -7.83
N CYS A 30 -5.80 11.83 -7.25
CA CYS A 30 -4.43 11.98 -6.81
C CYS A 30 -3.47 11.22 -7.73
N TRP A 31 -2.23 11.67 -7.76
CA TRP A 31 -1.13 10.98 -8.45
C TRP A 31 0.16 11.13 -7.63
N THR A 32 1.08 10.21 -7.83
CA THR A 32 2.40 10.27 -7.21
C THR A 32 3.46 9.63 -8.10
N PHE A 33 4.71 10.06 -7.94
CA PHE A 33 5.80 9.56 -8.76
C PHE A 33 6.24 8.15 -8.36
N VAL A 34 6.59 7.37 -9.40
CA VAL A 34 7.55 6.27 -9.32
C VAL A 34 8.86 6.82 -9.88
N PRO A 35 9.87 7.10 -9.06
CA PRO A 35 11.06 7.86 -9.46
C PRO A 35 12.09 6.97 -10.16
N LEU A 36 11.87 6.62 -11.42
CA LEU A 36 12.74 5.69 -12.17
C LEU A 36 14.12 6.28 -12.42
N THR A 37 14.19 7.55 -12.81
CA THR A 37 15.46 8.23 -13.06
C THR A 37 15.49 9.64 -12.46
N GLN A 38 16.67 10.19 -12.36
CA GLN A 38 16.91 11.56 -11.85
C GLN A 38 16.69 12.58 -12.97
N TYR A 39 15.90 13.63 -12.70
CA TYR A 39 15.61 14.68 -13.67
C TYR A 39 16.18 16.06 -13.30
N HIS A 40 16.20 16.46 -12.05
CA HIS A 40 16.47 17.83 -11.65
C HIS A 40 17.38 17.91 -10.42
N GLY A 41 18.59 17.40 -10.52
CA GLY A 41 19.47 17.33 -9.35
C GLY A 41 18.97 16.33 -8.31
N GLY A 42 19.54 16.31 -7.15
CA GLY A 42 19.28 15.36 -6.08
C GLY A 42 20.21 14.15 -6.14
N GLY A 43 20.15 13.31 -5.12
CA GLY A 43 21.01 12.15 -4.98
C GLY A 43 20.58 10.96 -5.85
N ALA A 44 21.54 10.21 -6.39
CA ALA A 44 21.28 8.95 -7.06
C ALA A 44 20.50 7.95 -6.19
N ALA A 45 20.65 8.05 -4.87
CA ALA A 45 19.93 7.24 -3.90
C ALA A 45 18.40 7.47 -3.88
N ALA A 46 17.90 8.55 -4.50
CA ALA A 46 16.47 8.83 -4.58
C ALA A 46 15.80 8.20 -5.81
N THR A 47 16.58 7.63 -6.74
CA THR A 47 16.11 7.07 -8.00
C THR A 47 16.26 5.57 -8.04
N LEU A 48 15.57 4.91 -8.99
CA LEU A 48 15.53 3.46 -9.11
C LEU A 48 16.41 2.90 -10.24
N GLU A 49 16.99 3.78 -11.09
CA GLU A 49 17.94 3.34 -12.11
C GLU A 49 19.33 3.01 -11.48
N PRO A 50 19.98 1.91 -11.86
CA PRO A 50 19.50 0.84 -12.75
C PRO A 50 18.38 0.02 -12.09
N LEU A 51 17.26 -0.20 -12.80
CA LEU A 51 16.04 -0.80 -12.21
C LEU A 51 16.29 -2.22 -11.67
N LYS A 52 17.13 -3.00 -12.35
CA LYS A 52 17.50 -4.36 -11.93
C LYS A 52 18.15 -4.43 -10.54
N ASP A 53 18.83 -3.37 -10.11
CA ASP A 53 19.54 -3.31 -8.83
C ASP A 53 18.60 -2.86 -7.69
N HIS A 54 17.39 -2.39 -8.03
CA HIS A 54 16.43 -1.78 -7.10
C HIS A 54 15.01 -2.33 -7.23
N ILE A 55 14.86 -3.60 -7.66
CA ILE A 55 13.55 -4.25 -7.85
C ILE A 55 12.69 -4.20 -6.59
N PRO A 56 13.18 -4.44 -5.36
CA PRO A 56 12.34 -4.34 -4.15
C PRO A 56 11.77 -2.93 -3.94
N ASP A 57 12.59 -1.90 -4.09
CA ASP A 57 12.15 -0.51 -3.95
C ASP A 57 11.15 -0.13 -5.07
N TYR A 58 11.39 -0.58 -6.28
CA TYR A 58 10.49 -0.36 -7.41
C TYR A 58 9.11 -0.98 -7.16
N LYS A 59 9.06 -2.25 -6.75
CA LYS A 59 7.82 -2.92 -6.36
C LYS A 59 7.11 -2.18 -5.23
N ALA A 60 7.85 -1.72 -4.22
CA ALA A 60 7.30 -1.00 -3.09
C ALA A 60 6.65 0.33 -3.52
N HIS A 61 7.26 1.09 -4.43
CA HIS A 61 6.65 2.30 -5.00
C HIS A 61 5.36 1.99 -5.75
N MET A 62 5.35 0.96 -6.59
CA MET A 62 4.14 0.58 -7.34
C MET A 62 3.03 0.10 -6.40
N ILE A 63 3.34 -0.77 -5.43
CA ILE A 63 2.35 -1.30 -4.48
C ILE A 63 1.73 -0.18 -3.66
N GLN A 64 2.51 0.76 -3.13
CA GLN A 64 1.94 1.86 -2.36
C GLN A 64 1.05 2.78 -3.21
N ASN A 65 1.41 3.05 -4.46
CA ASN A 65 0.64 3.93 -5.34
C ASN A 65 -0.67 3.25 -5.78
N TYR A 66 -0.58 2.06 -6.38
CA TYR A 66 -1.77 1.30 -6.77
C TYR A 66 -2.62 0.88 -5.58
N GLY A 67 -1.97 0.54 -4.46
CA GLY A 67 -2.63 0.17 -3.23
C GLY A 67 -3.43 1.30 -2.59
N ALA A 68 -3.02 2.56 -2.79
CA ALA A 68 -3.79 3.73 -2.37
C ALA A 68 -4.83 4.19 -3.40
N GLY A 69 -4.95 3.52 -4.54
CA GLY A 69 -5.83 3.92 -5.64
C GLY A 69 -5.39 5.21 -6.34
N VAL A 70 -4.16 5.69 -6.10
CA VAL A 70 -3.63 6.89 -6.76
C VAL A 70 -2.94 6.54 -8.06
N GLN A 71 -2.92 7.47 -9.01
CA GLN A 71 -2.26 7.26 -10.29
C GLN A 71 -0.75 7.21 -10.13
N ALA A 72 -0.12 6.15 -10.62
CA ALA A 72 1.33 6.03 -10.66
C ALA A 72 1.90 6.80 -11.86
N CYS A 73 2.64 7.87 -11.59
CA CYS A 73 3.34 8.64 -12.60
C CYS A 73 4.79 8.14 -12.71
N TYR A 74 5.04 7.30 -13.69
CA TYR A 74 6.37 6.74 -13.94
C TYR A 74 7.29 7.79 -14.54
N ARG A 75 8.30 8.17 -13.80
CA ARG A 75 9.24 9.20 -14.20
C ARG A 75 10.57 8.61 -14.63
N GLY A 76 10.67 8.28 -15.92
CA GLY A 76 11.86 7.67 -16.51
C GLY A 76 11.64 7.27 -17.96
N PRO A 77 12.72 6.92 -18.69
CA PRO A 77 12.66 6.59 -20.12
C PRO A 77 12.09 5.19 -20.41
N ARG A 78 12.01 4.33 -19.39
CA ARG A 78 11.57 2.92 -19.56
C ARG A 78 10.94 2.39 -18.28
N LEU A 79 10.06 1.38 -18.41
CA LEU A 79 9.44 0.70 -17.30
C LEU A 79 10.25 -0.49 -16.79
N TYR A 80 11.14 -1.04 -17.58
CA TYR A 80 12.00 -2.18 -17.23
C TYR A 80 13.27 -2.15 -18.07
N ASP A 81 14.36 -2.64 -17.50
CA ASP A 81 15.69 -2.74 -18.12
C ASP A 81 16.13 -4.20 -18.34
N THR A 82 15.52 -5.15 -17.64
CA THR A 82 15.79 -6.58 -17.76
C THR A 82 14.50 -7.41 -17.76
N PRO A 83 14.55 -8.71 -18.14
CA PRO A 83 13.41 -9.62 -18.00
C PRO A 83 12.89 -9.74 -16.55
N GLU A 84 13.79 -9.73 -15.55
CA GLU A 84 13.46 -9.82 -14.13
C GLU A 84 12.68 -8.57 -13.67
N THR A 85 13.12 -7.38 -14.09
CA THR A 85 12.41 -6.13 -13.81
C THR A 85 11.04 -6.12 -14.46
N LYS A 86 10.95 -6.61 -15.72
CA LYS A 86 9.66 -6.77 -16.40
C LYS A 86 8.73 -7.71 -15.63
N ALA A 87 9.23 -8.85 -15.16
CA ALA A 87 8.45 -9.78 -14.35
C ALA A 87 7.94 -9.14 -13.07
N ALA A 88 8.76 -8.34 -12.38
CA ALA A 88 8.37 -7.60 -11.19
C ALA A 88 7.26 -6.58 -11.47
N VAL A 89 7.33 -5.86 -12.60
CA VAL A 89 6.26 -4.93 -13.02
C VAL A 89 4.97 -5.69 -13.29
N VAL A 90 5.03 -6.80 -14.04
CA VAL A 90 3.86 -7.63 -14.36
C VAL A 90 3.21 -8.17 -13.08
N GLU A 91 4.01 -8.69 -12.14
CA GLU A 91 3.51 -9.20 -10.85
C GLU A 91 2.67 -8.15 -10.10
N VAL A 92 3.17 -6.92 -9.99
CA VAL A 92 2.43 -5.85 -9.29
C VAL A 92 1.19 -5.43 -10.07
N ILE A 93 1.27 -5.35 -11.39
CA ILE A 93 0.10 -5.02 -12.23
C ILE A 93 -0.98 -6.11 -12.14
N ASP A 94 -0.61 -7.38 -12.10
CA ASP A 94 -1.58 -8.48 -11.98
C ASP A 94 -2.23 -8.49 -10.58
N TRP A 95 -1.44 -8.22 -9.52
CA TRP A 95 -1.98 -7.98 -8.19
C TRP A 95 -2.99 -6.81 -8.20
N TYR A 96 -2.66 -5.67 -8.79
CA TYR A 96 -3.57 -4.53 -8.92
C TYR A 96 -4.85 -4.91 -9.69
N LYS A 97 -4.71 -5.57 -10.84
CA LYS A 97 -5.87 -6.00 -11.65
C LYS A 97 -6.81 -6.91 -10.87
N LYS A 98 -6.26 -7.78 -10.03
CA LYS A 98 -7.04 -8.67 -9.17
C LYS A 98 -7.91 -7.89 -8.17
N TYR A 99 -7.35 -6.86 -7.57
CA TYR A 99 -8.00 -6.10 -6.49
C TYR A 99 -8.49 -4.70 -6.90
N ARG A 100 -8.37 -4.32 -8.16
CA ARG A 100 -8.63 -2.94 -8.60
C ARG A 100 -10.01 -2.42 -8.24
N THR A 101 -11.03 -3.27 -8.15
CA THR A 101 -12.38 -2.84 -7.79
C THR A 101 -12.40 -2.25 -6.39
N ILE A 102 -11.87 -2.98 -5.41
CA ILE A 102 -11.80 -2.48 -4.03
C ILE A 102 -10.73 -1.41 -3.86
N LEU A 103 -9.59 -1.48 -4.57
CA LEU A 103 -8.52 -0.49 -4.49
C LEU A 103 -8.88 0.88 -5.10
N ASN A 104 -9.96 0.97 -5.86
CA ASN A 104 -10.50 2.23 -6.41
C ASN A 104 -11.74 2.72 -5.65
N SER A 105 -12.10 2.07 -4.54
CA SER A 105 -13.21 2.48 -3.68
C SER A 105 -12.79 3.52 -2.64
N GLU A 106 -13.72 3.93 -1.78
CA GLU A 106 -13.47 4.87 -0.69
C GLU A 106 -12.33 4.40 0.22
N LEU A 107 -11.52 5.34 0.69
CA LEU A 107 -10.34 5.08 1.52
C LEU A 107 -10.48 5.71 2.89
N ILE A 108 -10.15 4.95 3.93
CA ILE A 108 -10.00 5.41 5.31
C ILE A 108 -8.56 5.24 5.78
N HIS A 109 -8.07 6.19 6.56
CA HIS A 109 -6.73 6.15 7.11
C HIS A 109 -6.70 5.34 8.41
N LEU A 110 -5.75 4.40 8.51
CA LEU A 110 -5.52 3.62 9.73
C LEU A 110 -4.46 4.27 10.61
N ARG A 111 -3.30 4.56 10.03
CA ARG A 111 -2.19 5.20 10.73
C ARG A 111 -1.30 5.96 9.74
N ARG A 112 -0.97 7.22 10.05
CA ARG A 112 -0.06 8.04 9.24
C ARG A 112 1.37 7.50 9.32
N ALA A 113 2.08 7.50 8.20
CA ALA A 113 3.48 7.10 8.14
C ALA A 113 4.38 8.04 8.95
N ASP A 114 5.18 7.50 9.87
CA ASP A 114 6.16 8.21 10.66
C ASP A 114 7.60 7.69 10.48
N GLY A 115 7.75 6.60 9.72
CA GLY A 115 9.04 5.95 9.47
C GLY A 115 9.62 5.19 10.68
N ARG A 116 8.86 4.98 11.74
CA ARG A 116 9.30 4.32 12.99
C ARG A 116 8.54 3.06 13.32
N ASP A 117 7.28 2.99 12.93
CA ASP A 117 6.41 1.85 13.15
C ASP A 117 5.53 1.64 11.91
N TRP A 118 4.62 0.65 11.94
CA TRP A 118 3.72 0.40 10.84
C TRP A 118 2.89 1.63 10.48
N ASP A 119 2.48 1.71 9.24
CA ASP A 119 1.51 2.66 8.75
C ASP A 119 0.56 1.96 7.77
N GLY A 120 -0.55 2.60 7.41
CA GLY A 120 -1.46 2.00 6.47
C GLY A 120 -2.79 2.70 6.34
N PHE A 121 -3.57 2.19 5.40
CA PHE A 121 -4.91 2.64 5.05
C PHE A 121 -5.78 1.45 4.67
N MET A 122 -7.08 1.70 4.56
CA MET A 122 -8.06 0.68 4.21
C MET A 122 -9.06 1.23 3.20
N HIS A 123 -9.23 0.55 2.09
CA HIS A 123 -10.37 0.77 1.19
C HIS A 123 -11.61 0.07 1.72
N VAL A 124 -12.76 0.66 1.49
CA VAL A 124 -14.08 0.13 1.93
C VAL A 124 -15.09 0.23 0.80
N ASP A 125 -15.85 -0.85 0.61
CA ASP A 125 -16.94 -0.92 -0.36
C ASP A 125 -18.07 -1.80 0.21
N PRO A 126 -19.08 -1.20 0.83
CA PRO A 126 -20.18 -1.95 1.43
C PRO A 126 -21.01 -2.74 0.41
N GLU A 127 -21.00 -2.35 -0.86
CA GLU A 127 -21.73 -3.02 -1.93
C GLU A 127 -20.86 -4.01 -2.72
N GLY A 128 -19.52 -3.89 -2.61
CA GLY A 128 -18.57 -4.73 -3.32
C GLY A 128 -18.54 -6.18 -2.83
N LYS A 129 -17.83 -7.02 -3.58
CA LYS A 129 -17.54 -8.42 -3.18
C LYS A 129 -16.59 -8.43 -2.00
N GLU A 130 -15.45 -7.76 -2.14
CA GLU A 130 -14.56 -7.43 -1.04
C GLU A 130 -15.14 -6.21 -0.32
N LYS A 131 -15.45 -6.36 0.97
CA LYS A 131 -16.02 -5.29 1.80
C LYS A 131 -14.97 -4.31 2.31
N GLY A 132 -13.73 -4.76 2.35
CA GLY A 132 -12.59 -3.95 2.76
C GLY A 132 -11.25 -4.54 2.32
N PHE A 133 -10.27 -3.66 2.15
CA PHE A 133 -8.91 -4.02 1.81
C PHE A 133 -7.93 -3.11 2.57
N ALA A 134 -7.31 -3.63 3.63
CA ALA A 134 -6.32 -2.89 4.41
C ALA A 134 -4.92 -3.21 3.90
N LEU A 135 -4.14 -2.19 3.56
CA LEU A 135 -2.74 -2.30 3.18
C LEU A 135 -1.87 -1.70 4.29
N LEU A 136 -0.98 -2.53 4.82
CA LEU A 136 -0.14 -2.23 5.98
C LEU A 136 1.33 -2.26 5.57
N PHE A 137 2.09 -1.27 6.00
CA PHE A 137 3.51 -1.11 5.66
C PHE A 137 4.37 -1.12 6.92
N ASN A 138 5.57 -1.64 6.78
CA ASN A 138 6.62 -1.57 7.79
C ASN A 138 7.84 -0.84 7.21
N PRO A 139 8.16 0.38 7.67
CA PRO A 139 9.29 1.15 7.20
C PRO A 139 10.62 0.73 7.83
N THR A 140 10.60 -0.16 8.83
CA THR A 140 11.79 -0.53 9.61
C THR A 140 12.56 -1.68 8.97
N ASP A 141 13.79 -1.87 9.38
CA ASP A 141 14.71 -2.90 8.88
C ASP A 141 14.53 -4.28 9.56
N LYS A 142 13.55 -4.41 10.45
CA LYS A 142 13.18 -5.66 11.12
C LYS A 142 11.71 -5.95 10.91
N ALA A 143 11.35 -7.23 10.83
CA ALA A 143 9.95 -7.63 10.85
C ALA A 143 9.30 -7.18 12.17
N ILE A 144 8.09 -6.68 12.10
CA ILE A 144 7.33 -6.25 13.27
C ILE A 144 6.02 -7.04 13.37
N THR A 145 5.66 -7.41 14.58
CA THR A 145 4.36 -8.00 14.87
C THR A 145 3.53 -6.99 15.66
N ARG A 146 2.31 -6.73 15.18
CA ARG A 146 1.39 -5.78 15.82
C ARG A 146 -0.02 -6.34 15.85
N THR A 147 -0.79 -5.94 16.85
CA THR A 147 -2.24 -6.10 16.85
C THR A 147 -2.83 -4.85 16.23
N ILE A 148 -3.45 -5.02 15.07
CA ILE A 148 -4.09 -3.93 14.32
C ILE A 148 -5.57 -3.94 14.68
N ARG A 149 -6.07 -2.84 15.21
CA ARG A 149 -7.48 -2.61 15.42
C ARG A 149 -8.08 -2.09 14.12
N LEU A 150 -8.76 -2.98 13.39
CA LEU A 150 -9.29 -2.70 12.06
C LEU A 150 -10.74 -2.20 12.19
N PRO A 151 -11.05 -0.97 11.75
CA PRO A 151 -12.40 -0.42 11.79
C PRO A 151 -13.22 -0.94 10.62
N LEU A 152 -14.35 -1.60 10.89
CA LEU A 152 -15.21 -2.21 9.88
C LEU A 152 -16.55 -1.50 9.69
N TYR A 153 -16.80 -0.39 10.39
CA TYR A 153 -18.06 0.34 10.31
C TYR A 153 -18.48 0.65 8.87
N TYR A 154 -17.57 1.18 8.07
CA TYR A 154 -17.85 1.57 6.68
C TYR A 154 -17.91 0.41 5.69
N THR A 155 -17.64 -0.81 6.12
CA THR A 155 -17.80 -2.02 5.29
C THR A 155 -19.24 -2.53 5.23
N GLY A 156 -20.12 -2.00 6.08
CA GLY A 156 -21.49 -2.48 6.22
C GLY A 156 -21.63 -3.82 6.95
N ILE A 157 -20.53 -4.37 7.49
CA ILE A 157 -20.55 -5.60 8.29
C ILE A 157 -20.90 -5.26 9.73
N SER A 158 -21.87 -5.97 10.33
CA SER A 158 -22.40 -5.65 11.65
C SER A 158 -22.15 -6.67 12.76
N ASP A 159 -21.79 -7.92 12.41
CA ASP A 159 -21.64 -8.98 13.42
C ASP A 159 -20.36 -9.80 13.20
N VAL A 160 -20.21 -10.42 12.05
CA VAL A 160 -19.12 -11.35 11.73
C VAL A 160 -18.49 -10.98 10.40
N ALA A 161 -17.16 -10.94 10.35
CA ALA A 161 -16.36 -10.73 9.15
C ALA A 161 -15.44 -11.92 8.89
N LYS A 162 -15.27 -12.30 7.64
CA LYS A 162 -14.22 -13.20 7.18
C LYS A 162 -13.04 -12.35 6.71
N ILE A 163 -11.86 -12.56 7.29
CA ILE A 163 -10.68 -11.77 6.96
C ILE A 163 -9.53 -12.72 6.63
N ARG A 164 -8.92 -12.50 5.49
CA ARG A 164 -7.72 -13.24 5.08
C ARG A 164 -6.53 -12.29 4.92
N GLU A 165 -5.38 -12.74 5.35
CA GLU A 165 -4.11 -12.07 5.05
C GLU A 165 -3.60 -12.59 3.71
N LYS A 166 -3.39 -11.68 2.76
CA LYS A 166 -2.98 -12.01 1.38
C LYS A 166 -3.90 -13.04 0.74
N GLU A 167 -3.33 -14.16 0.29
CA GLU A 167 -4.05 -15.27 -0.35
C GLU A 167 -4.30 -16.45 0.60
N ASN A 168 -4.10 -16.25 1.90
CA ASN A 168 -4.33 -17.29 2.90
C ASN A 168 -5.84 -17.61 3.04
N ALA A 169 -6.14 -18.71 3.70
CA ALA A 169 -7.51 -19.04 4.05
C ALA A 169 -8.10 -17.95 4.97
N PRO A 170 -9.38 -17.57 4.79
CA PRO A 170 -10.03 -16.58 5.64
C PRO A 170 -10.25 -17.12 7.06
N VAL A 171 -10.11 -16.23 8.03
CA VAL A 171 -10.44 -16.47 9.43
C VAL A 171 -11.68 -15.66 9.79
N THR A 172 -12.56 -16.26 10.57
CA THR A 172 -13.80 -15.61 11.01
C THR A 172 -13.56 -14.83 12.28
N TYR A 173 -13.98 -13.56 12.30
CA TYR A 173 -13.88 -12.65 13.43
C TYR A 173 -15.27 -12.13 13.80
N LYS A 174 -15.61 -12.20 15.09
CA LYS A 174 -16.76 -11.50 15.63
C LYS A 174 -16.36 -10.04 15.89
N LEU A 175 -17.21 -9.10 15.46
CA LEU A 175 -16.95 -7.66 15.66
C LEU A 175 -17.15 -7.29 17.12
N ASN A 176 -16.33 -6.36 17.58
CA ASN A 176 -16.54 -5.62 18.81
C ASN A 176 -17.78 -4.71 18.68
N ARG A 177 -18.32 -4.18 19.80
CA ARG A 177 -19.49 -3.29 19.79
C ARG A 177 -19.27 -2.00 19.02
N ASP A 178 -18.03 -1.57 18.86
CA ASP A 178 -17.61 -0.39 18.09
C ASP A 178 -17.29 -0.72 16.62
N TYR A 179 -17.74 -1.87 16.12
CA TYR A 179 -17.51 -2.34 14.77
C TYR A 179 -16.03 -2.53 14.41
N THR A 180 -15.18 -2.84 15.38
CA THR A 180 -13.76 -3.13 15.15
C THR A 180 -13.47 -4.62 15.31
N VAL A 181 -12.33 -5.06 14.77
CA VAL A 181 -11.71 -6.36 15.07
C VAL A 181 -10.23 -6.16 15.37
N ASP A 182 -9.68 -6.92 16.31
CA ASP A 182 -8.25 -6.89 16.61
C ASP A 182 -7.56 -8.07 15.92
N ILE A 183 -6.64 -7.77 15.00
CA ILE A 183 -5.95 -8.76 14.18
C ILE A 183 -4.45 -8.68 14.42
N LYS A 184 -3.84 -9.80 14.83
CA LYS A 184 -2.39 -9.91 14.96
C LYS A 184 -1.77 -10.18 13.59
N VAL A 185 -0.91 -9.26 13.14
CA VAL A 185 -0.20 -9.38 11.86
C VAL A 185 1.31 -9.26 12.05
N THR A 186 2.07 -9.93 11.20
CA THR A 186 3.53 -9.76 11.11
C THR A 186 3.87 -9.15 9.76
N ILE A 187 4.41 -7.94 9.78
CA ILE A 187 4.77 -7.20 8.57
C ILE A 187 6.27 -7.35 8.34
N PRO A 188 6.71 -7.86 7.18
CA PRO A 188 8.13 -8.05 6.89
C PRO A 188 8.93 -6.76 7.01
N ALA A 189 10.22 -6.88 7.25
CA ALA A 189 11.15 -5.74 7.22
C ALA A 189 11.07 -5.00 5.88
N ARG A 190 10.94 -3.66 5.92
CA ARG A 190 10.84 -2.79 4.73
C ARG A 190 9.78 -3.27 3.72
N GLY A 191 8.74 -3.95 4.22
CA GLY A 191 7.74 -4.64 3.42
C GLY A 191 6.32 -4.21 3.73
N ASN A 192 5.40 -4.99 3.21
CA ASN A 192 3.97 -4.78 3.40
C ASN A 192 3.22 -6.12 3.54
N THR A 193 2.02 -6.02 4.06
CA THR A 193 1.00 -7.07 4.00
C THR A 193 -0.36 -6.45 3.78
N TRP A 194 -1.34 -7.24 3.38
CA TRP A 194 -2.71 -6.76 3.22
C TRP A 194 -3.72 -7.74 3.81
N LEU A 195 -4.83 -7.17 4.23
CA LEU A 195 -5.97 -7.90 4.76
C LEU A 195 -7.17 -7.66 3.85
N VAL A 196 -7.81 -8.72 3.42
CA VAL A 196 -9.05 -8.66 2.62
C VAL A 196 -10.22 -9.03 3.52
N VAL A 197 -11.21 -8.15 3.59
CA VAL A 197 -12.41 -8.33 4.41
C VAL A 197 -13.57 -8.74 3.52
N GLU A 198 -14.20 -9.84 3.89
CA GLU A 198 -15.37 -10.43 3.22
C GLU A 198 -16.50 -10.60 4.25
N LYS A 199 -17.74 -10.74 3.76
CA LYS A 199 -18.89 -11.01 4.62
C LYS A 199 -18.94 -12.47 5.05
#